data_ee3249c39fed171445e61031ab265f71
#
_entry.id   ee3249c39fed171445e61031ab265f71
#
_cell.length_a   1.000
_cell.length_b   1.000
_cell.length_c   1.000
_cell.angle_alpha   90.00
_cell.angle_beta   90.00
_cell.angle_gamma   90.00
#
_symmetry.space_group_name_H-M   'P 1'
#
loop_
_entity.id
_entity.type
_entity.pdbx_description
1 polymer ?
#
loop_
_entity_poly.entity_id
_entity_poly.type
_entity_poly.pdbx_seq_one_letter_code
_entity_poly.pdbx_strand_id
1 'polypeptide(L)'
;KVVSGMAHITGGGLPGNVCRALGPKVDAVIDASAWTPNPIFPFLQAHGGVETEEMFRVFNMGIGYVMVVRPSFADAVCAKLAKLGEEAAVIGEITKGTGEVRVEGLDK
;
A
#
# COMPACT_ATOMS: atom_id res chain seq x y z
N LYS A 1 15.43 15.30 2.47
CA LYS A 1 14.26 14.90 1.70
C LYS A 1 13.26 14.16 2.57
N VAL A 2 12.01 14.56 2.50
CA VAL A 2 10.96 13.90 3.26
C VAL A 2 10.48 12.64 2.54
N VAL A 3 10.26 12.73 1.23
CA VAL A 3 9.78 11.61 0.43
C VAL A 3 10.97 10.94 -0.24
N SER A 4 11.18 9.65 0.02
CA SER A 4 12.28 8.92 -0.56
C SER A 4 11.87 7.96 -1.67
N GLY A 5 10.57 7.74 -1.85
CA GLY A 5 10.09 6.90 -2.95
C GLY A 5 8.60 7.07 -3.15
N MET A 6 8.14 6.82 -4.37
CA MET A 6 6.73 6.91 -4.72
C MET A 6 6.38 5.82 -5.70
N ALA A 7 5.15 5.34 -5.64
CA ALA A 7 4.66 4.33 -6.56
C ALA A 7 3.20 4.57 -6.90
N HIS A 8 2.88 4.51 -8.19
CA HIS A 8 1.50 4.53 -8.69
C HIS A 8 1.03 3.08 -8.76
N ILE A 9 -0.06 2.77 -8.09
CA ILE A 9 -0.51 1.39 -7.97
C ILE A 9 -1.45 1.03 -9.11
N THR A 10 -0.95 0.20 -10.01
CA THR A 10 -1.65 -0.24 -11.20
C THR A 10 -1.74 -1.77 -11.20
N GLY A 11 -1.82 -2.39 -12.37
CA GLY A 11 -1.83 -3.84 -12.47
C GLY A 11 -0.63 -4.44 -11.74
N GLY A 12 -0.84 -5.52 -11.02
CA GLY A 12 0.16 -6.07 -10.12
C GLY A 12 -0.06 -5.67 -8.68
N GLY A 13 -0.92 -4.67 -8.43
CA GLY A 13 -1.30 -4.26 -7.09
C GLY A 13 -0.15 -3.68 -6.28
N LEU A 14 -0.34 -3.65 -4.97
CA LEU A 14 0.69 -3.15 -4.07
C LEU A 14 2.01 -3.90 -4.19
N PRO A 15 2.02 -5.26 -4.15
CA PRO A 15 3.30 -5.97 -4.25
C PRO A 15 4.06 -5.67 -5.53
N GLY A 16 3.37 -5.63 -6.66
CA GLY A 16 4.04 -5.46 -7.96
C GLY A 16 4.54 -4.05 -8.21
N ASN A 17 3.94 -3.04 -7.56
CA ASN A 17 4.30 -1.65 -7.83
C ASN A 17 5.16 -1.02 -6.74
N VAL A 18 4.89 -1.35 -5.48
CA VAL A 18 5.69 -0.77 -4.38
C VAL A 18 7.14 -1.24 -4.48
N CYS A 19 7.36 -2.48 -4.90
CA CYS A 19 8.72 -3.00 -5.00
C CYS A 19 9.61 -2.16 -5.92
N ARG A 20 9.02 -1.46 -6.88
CA ARG A 20 9.79 -0.62 -7.79
C ARG A 20 10.33 0.65 -7.12
N ALA A 21 9.75 1.02 -5.99
CA ALA A 21 10.18 2.19 -5.24
C ALA A 21 11.21 1.83 -4.18
N LEU A 22 11.50 0.54 -3.99
CA LEU A 22 12.41 0.07 -2.95
C LEU A 22 13.81 -0.11 -3.49
N GLY A 23 14.78 0.15 -2.64
CA GLY A 23 16.14 -0.25 -2.94
C GLY A 23 16.33 -1.73 -2.62
N PRO A 24 17.48 -2.30 -3.00
CA PRO A 24 17.70 -3.75 -2.83
C PRO A 24 17.98 -4.19 -1.40
N LYS A 25 18.06 -3.26 -0.46
CA LYS A 25 18.42 -3.59 0.92
C LYS A 25 17.27 -3.38 1.90
N VAL A 26 16.07 -3.08 1.41
CA VAL A 26 14.93 -2.84 2.27
C VAL A 26 13.72 -3.60 1.75
N ASP A 27 12.81 -3.89 2.67
CA ASP A 27 11.50 -4.48 2.37
C ASP A 27 10.43 -3.49 2.79
N ALA A 28 9.23 -3.63 2.22
CA ALA A 28 8.05 -2.94 2.69
C ALA A 28 7.13 -3.96 3.34
N VAL A 29 6.66 -3.66 4.54
CA VAL A 29 5.67 -4.48 5.23
C VAL A 29 4.39 -3.66 5.28
N ILE A 30 3.37 -4.12 4.57
CA ILE A 30 2.10 -3.42 4.43
C ILE A 30 1.05 -4.15 5.26
N ASP A 31 0.30 -3.38 6.05
CA ASP A 31 -0.76 -3.93 6.90
C ASP A 31 -2.09 -3.72 6.20
N ALA A 32 -2.67 -4.80 5.70
CA ALA A 32 -3.93 -4.74 4.96
C ALA A 32 -5.10 -4.28 5.84
N SER A 33 -4.96 -4.32 7.15
CA SER A 33 -5.99 -3.85 8.05
C SER A 33 -5.92 -2.36 8.33
N ALA A 34 -4.91 -1.66 7.78
CA ALA A 34 -4.73 -0.24 8.03
C ALA A 34 -5.73 0.64 7.29
N TRP A 35 -6.43 0.08 6.30
CA TRP A 35 -7.47 0.82 5.57
C TRP A 35 -8.59 -0.12 5.18
N THR A 36 -9.72 0.46 4.77
CA THR A 36 -10.86 -0.31 4.30
C THR A 36 -11.01 -0.11 2.80
N PRO A 37 -10.88 -1.16 2.00
CA PRO A 37 -11.06 -1.03 0.55
C PRO A 37 -12.47 -0.59 0.22
N ASN A 38 -12.61 0.09 -0.94
CA ASN A 38 -13.93 0.50 -1.42
C ASN A 38 -14.81 -0.75 -1.60
N PRO A 39 -16.14 -0.61 -1.43
CA PRO A 39 -17.05 -1.76 -1.50
C PRO A 39 -16.97 -2.56 -2.80
N ILE A 40 -16.52 -1.94 -3.88
CA ILE A 40 -16.40 -2.65 -5.15
C ILE A 40 -15.45 -3.85 -5.05
N PHE A 41 -14.42 -3.76 -4.22
CA PHE A 41 -13.44 -4.85 -4.13
C PHE A 41 -14.00 -6.09 -3.44
N PRO A 42 -14.61 -6.00 -2.25
CA PRO A 42 -15.27 -7.17 -1.69
C PRO A 42 -16.37 -7.74 -2.59
N PHE A 43 -17.08 -6.85 -3.31
CA PHE A 43 -18.11 -7.29 -4.24
C PHE A 43 -17.51 -8.15 -5.35
N LEU A 44 -16.44 -7.68 -5.97
CA LEU A 44 -15.78 -8.43 -7.04
C LEU A 44 -15.20 -9.73 -6.52
N GLN A 45 -14.64 -9.71 -5.32
CA GLN A 45 -14.05 -10.90 -4.74
C GLN A 45 -15.10 -11.96 -4.50
N ALA A 46 -16.24 -11.57 -3.94
CA ALA A 46 -17.31 -12.52 -3.63
C ALA A 46 -17.91 -13.11 -4.90
N HIS A 47 -18.15 -12.29 -5.90
CA HIS A 47 -18.78 -12.76 -7.15
C HIS A 47 -17.81 -13.56 -8.00
N GLY A 48 -16.53 -13.27 -7.94
CA GLY A 48 -15.54 -13.99 -8.72
C GLY A 48 -14.91 -15.18 -8.02
N GLY A 49 -15.18 -15.34 -6.71
CA GLY A 49 -14.56 -16.41 -5.96
C GLY A 49 -13.06 -16.27 -5.86
N VAL A 50 -12.56 -15.03 -5.74
CA VAL A 50 -11.13 -14.75 -5.81
C VAL A 50 -10.53 -14.77 -4.41
N GLU A 51 -9.36 -15.40 -4.28
CA GLU A 51 -8.63 -15.42 -3.02
C GLU A 51 -8.14 -14.02 -2.68
N THR A 52 -8.04 -13.73 -1.37
CA THR A 52 -7.62 -12.41 -0.92
C THR A 52 -6.23 -12.04 -1.44
N GLU A 53 -5.29 -12.98 -1.42
CA GLU A 53 -3.96 -12.71 -1.94
C GLU A 53 -3.98 -12.33 -3.41
N GLU A 54 -4.85 -12.98 -4.18
CA GLU A 54 -4.97 -12.68 -5.60
C GLU A 54 -5.58 -11.31 -5.82
N MET A 55 -6.53 -10.92 -4.97
CA MET A 55 -7.11 -9.57 -5.05
C MET A 55 -6.02 -8.51 -4.92
N PHE A 56 -5.10 -8.68 -3.97
CA PHE A 56 -4.02 -7.72 -3.77
C PHE A 56 -2.98 -7.75 -4.88
N ARG A 57 -2.90 -8.83 -5.62
CA ARG A 57 -1.99 -8.93 -6.76
C ARG A 57 -2.57 -8.29 -8.02
N VAL A 58 -3.88 -8.31 -8.16
CA VAL A 58 -4.54 -7.83 -9.38
C VAL A 58 -4.99 -6.39 -9.24
N PHE A 59 -5.54 -6.02 -8.09
CA PHE A 59 -6.14 -4.72 -7.87
C PHE A 59 -5.33 -3.88 -6.90
N ASN A 60 -5.55 -2.56 -6.94
CA ASN A 60 -4.89 -1.66 -5.99
C ASN A 60 -5.59 -1.65 -4.62
N MET A 61 -6.76 -2.27 -4.53
CA MET A 61 -7.55 -2.39 -3.31
C MET A 61 -7.84 -1.04 -2.64
N GLY A 62 -7.94 0.00 -3.46
CA GLY A 62 -8.26 1.34 -2.97
C GLY A 62 -7.05 2.22 -2.71
N ILE A 63 -5.84 1.68 -2.83
CA ILE A 63 -4.62 2.46 -2.66
C ILE A 63 -4.06 2.75 -4.05
N GLY A 64 -4.28 3.97 -4.51
CA GLY A 64 -3.85 4.33 -5.87
C GLY A 64 -2.43 4.86 -5.95
N TYR A 65 -1.90 5.36 -4.84
CA TYR A 65 -0.58 5.95 -4.82
C TYR A 65 0.06 5.76 -3.46
N VAL A 66 1.34 5.42 -3.45
CA VAL A 66 2.08 5.17 -2.22
C VAL A 66 3.29 6.07 -2.18
N MET A 67 3.55 6.64 -1.00
CA MET A 67 4.76 7.41 -0.77
C MET A 67 5.54 6.80 0.39
N VAL A 68 6.85 6.67 0.20
CA VAL A 68 7.77 6.28 1.27
C VAL A 68 8.35 7.55 1.86
N VAL A 69 8.07 7.82 3.13
CA VAL A 69 8.50 9.05 3.77
C VAL A 69 9.29 8.73 5.04
N ARG A 70 10.05 9.70 5.51
CA ARG A 70 10.74 9.55 6.78
C ARG A 70 9.71 9.39 7.90
N PRO A 71 9.93 8.46 8.83
CA PRO A 71 8.92 8.18 9.86
C PRO A 71 8.49 9.41 10.66
N SER A 72 9.41 10.31 10.94
CA SER A 72 9.09 11.48 11.75
C SER A 72 8.17 12.48 11.03
N PHE A 73 7.99 12.32 9.72
CA PHE A 73 7.15 13.21 8.93
C PHE A 73 5.85 12.57 8.48
N ALA A 74 5.62 11.28 8.81
CA ALA A 74 4.46 10.57 8.29
C ALA A 74 3.15 11.26 8.66
N ASP A 75 2.99 11.63 9.93
CA ASP A 75 1.76 12.28 10.37
C ASP A 75 1.57 13.65 9.72
N ALA A 76 2.65 14.40 9.56
CA ALA A 76 2.57 15.72 8.93
C ALA A 76 2.18 15.61 7.46
N VAL A 77 2.70 14.60 6.76
CA VAL A 77 2.36 14.39 5.36
C VAL A 77 0.89 14.02 5.23
N CYS A 78 0.39 13.13 6.09
CA CYS A 78 -1.02 12.74 6.06
C CYS A 78 -1.92 13.96 6.35
N ALA A 79 -1.55 14.79 7.31
CA ALA A 79 -2.32 15.98 7.64
C ALA A 79 -2.36 16.95 6.46
N LYS A 80 -1.24 17.13 5.78
CA LYS A 80 -1.19 18.02 4.64
C LYS A 80 -2.03 17.52 3.48
N LEU A 81 -2.00 16.21 3.23
CA LEU A 81 -2.82 15.63 2.17
C LEU A 81 -4.31 15.76 2.48
N ALA A 82 -4.68 15.60 3.76
CA ALA A 82 -6.07 15.78 4.16
C ALA A 82 -6.54 17.20 3.88
N LYS A 83 -5.69 18.21 4.11
CA LYS A 83 -6.04 19.58 3.80
C LYS A 83 -6.24 19.83 2.32
N LEU A 84 -5.59 19.01 1.48
CA LEU A 84 -5.74 19.11 0.03
C LEU A 84 -6.90 18.27 -0.49
N GLY A 85 -7.66 17.64 0.40
CA GLY A 85 -8.82 16.85 -0.01
C GLY A 85 -8.51 15.40 -0.31
N GLU A 86 -7.32 14.92 0.03
CA GLU A 86 -6.93 13.54 -0.22
C GLU A 86 -6.99 12.73 1.06
N GLU A 87 -7.51 11.53 0.96
CA GLU A 87 -7.47 10.58 2.07
C GLU A 87 -6.12 9.87 2.07
N ALA A 88 -5.46 9.88 3.22
CA ALA A 88 -4.17 9.22 3.34
C ALA A 88 -4.10 8.49 4.67
N ALA A 89 -3.41 7.36 4.67
CA ALA A 89 -3.21 6.56 5.86
C ALA A 89 -1.80 5.99 5.84
N VAL A 90 -1.25 5.75 7.03
CA VAL A 90 0.01 5.02 7.14
C VAL A 90 -0.35 3.54 7.01
N ILE A 91 0.09 2.90 5.93
CA ILE A 91 -0.30 1.53 5.62
C ILE A 91 0.80 0.51 5.88
N GLY A 92 1.99 0.96 6.30
CA GLY A 92 3.07 0.02 6.54
C GLY A 92 4.36 0.72 6.87
N GLU A 93 5.43 -0.05 6.85
CA GLU A 93 6.75 0.47 7.19
C GLU A 93 7.82 -0.18 6.34
N ILE A 94 8.97 0.47 6.29
CA ILE A 94 10.13 -0.02 5.57
C ILE A 94 11.07 -0.65 6.59
N THR A 95 11.53 -1.85 6.32
CA THR A 95 12.45 -2.59 7.18
C THR A 95 13.66 -3.04 6.39
N LYS A 96 14.67 -3.55 7.06
CA LYS A 96 15.80 -4.17 6.36
C LYS A 96 15.31 -5.39 5.60
N GLY A 97 15.85 -5.59 4.41
CA GLY A 97 15.42 -6.72 3.60
C GLY A 97 16.16 -6.81 2.29
N THR A 98 15.48 -7.33 1.27
CA THR A 98 16.07 -7.63 -0.03
C THR A 98 15.26 -7.07 -1.20
N GLY A 99 14.38 -6.12 -0.95
CA GLY A 99 13.56 -5.51 -1.99
C GLY A 99 12.17 -6.12 -2.13
N GLU A 100 11.73 -6.84 -1.12
CA GLU A 100 10.43 -7.52 -1.15
C GLU A 100 9.33 -6.68 -0.54
N VAL A 101 8.10 -6.93 -1.00
CA VAL A 101 6.91 -6.32 -0.44
C VAL A 101 6.07 -7.43 0.18
N ARG A 102 5.81 -7.32 1.48
CA ARG A 102 4.95 -8.27 2.18
C ARG A 102 3.68 -7.57 2.59
N VAL A 103 2.54 -8.21 2.33
CA VAL A 103 1.24 -7.70 2.76
C VAL A 103 0.75 -8.63 3.86
N GLU A 104 0.56 -8.07 5.05
CA GLU A 104 0.10 -8.82 6.22
C GLU A 104 -1.32 -8.41 6.58
N GLY A 105 -1.97 -9.16 7.46
CA GLY A 105 -3.33 -8.85 7.88
C GLY A 105 -4.39 -9.26 6.86
N LEU A 106 -4.06 -10.20 5.97
CA LEU A 106 -5.00 -10.65 4.93
C LEU A 106 -6.05 -11.63 5.43
N ASP A 107 -5.70 -12.42 6.40
CA ASP A 107 -6.64 -13.43 6.91
C ASP A 107 -7.58 -12.76 7.91
N LYS A 108 -8.83 -13.01 7.76
CA LYS A 108 -9.88 -12.43 8.60
C LYS A 108 -10.57 -13.50 9.40
#